data_eb0dd4831a56efe5b6a4993a6b055c70
#
_entry.id   eb0dd4831a56efe5b6a4993a6b055c70
#
_cell.length_a   1.000
_cell.length_b   1.000
_cell.length_c   1.000
_cell.angle_alpha   90.00
_cell.angle_beta   90.00
_cell.angle_gamma   90.00
#
_symmetry.space_group_name_H-M   'P 1'
#
loop_
_entity.id
_entity.type
_entity.pdbx_description
1 polymer ?
#
loop_
_entity_poly.entity_id
_entity_poly.type
_entity_poly.pdbx_seq_one_letter_code
_entity_poly.pdbx_strand_id
1 'polypeptide(L)'
;VSDVKADEIVIALLREKKLIELTKEKTSMQFAVGDIYLGKVKKIMPGLNAAFVNVGYEKDAFLHYLDLSPQFHSLDSYIKQCIARKGMPVSKLKLEPEIPKNGKIADILTVGQWVAVQVAKEPISTKGPRLTSELSIAGRNLVLMPFADKVSVSQKIKSPEERKRLK
;
A
#
# COMPACT_ATOMS: atom_id res chain seq x y z
N VAL A 1 -12.64 -21.63 1.06
CA VAL A 1 -14.00 -21.57 0.46
C VAL A 1 -14.51 -20.16 0.64
N SER A 2 -15.04 -19.56 -0.41
CA SER A 2 -15.64 -18.23 -0.37
C SER A 2 -17.07 -18.27 -0.90
N ASP A 3 -17.94 -17.50 -0.26
CA ASP A 3 -19.32 -17.22 -0.70
C ASP A 3 -19.46 -15.70 -0.85
N VAL A 4 -19.87 -15.26 -2.02
CA VAL A 4 -19.99 -13.81 -2.35
C VAL A 4 -21.47 -13.52 -2.55
N LYS A 5 -22.03 -12.72 -1.65
CA LYS A 5 -23.38 -12.15 -1.75
C LYS A 5 -23.31 -10.69 -2.17
N ALA A 6 -24.44 -10.10 -2.51
CA ALA A 6 -24.50 -8.70 -2.94
C ALA A 6 -23.88 -7.73 -1.91
N ASP A 7 -24.04 -7.99 -0.62
CA ASP A 7 -23.66 -7.09 0.47
C ASP A 7 -22.54 -7.63 1.37
N GLU A 8 -22.16 -8.88 1.24
CA GLU A 8 -21.23 -9.55 2.15
C GLU A 8 -20.38 -10.61 1.43
N ILE A 9 -19.08 -10.65 1.72
CA ILE A 9 -18.17 -11.71 1.32
C ILE A 9 -17.86 -12.54 2.56
N VAL A 10 -18.12 -13.85 2.49
CA VAL A 10 -17.79 -14.78 3.56
C VAL A 10 -16.64 -15.67 3.12
N ILE A 11 -15.54 -15.65 3.85
CA ILE A 11 -14.34 -16.45 3.60
C ILE A 11 -14.19 -17.46 4.73
N ALA A 12 -14.24 -18.75 4.41
CA ALA A 12 -14.02 -19.83 5.35
C ALA A 12 -12.69 -20.53 5.08
N LEU A 13 -11.79 -20.52 6.06
CA LEU A 13 -10.56 -21.32 6.05
C LEU A 13 -10.85 -22.66 6.71
N LEU A 14 -10.64 -23.74 5.95
CA LEU A 14 -10.88 -25.11 6.42
C LEU A 14 -9.56 -25.89 6.46
N ARG A 15 -9.38 -26.71 7.49
CA ARG A 15 -8.35 -27.75 7.56
C ARG A 15 -9.04 -29.10 7.79
N GLU A 16 -8.80 -30.06 6.90
CA GLU A 16 -9.41 -31.39 6.98
C GLU A 16 -10.93 -31.36 7.17
N LYS A 17 -11.61 -30.48 6.42
CA LYS A 17 -13.06 -30.21 6.49
C LYS A 17 -13.54 -29.57 7.81
N LYS A 18 -12.64 -29.22 8.74
CA LYS A 18 -12.97 -28.46 9.95
C LYS A 18 -12.77 -26.98 9.73
N LEU A 19 -13.72 -26.17 10.16
CA LEU A 19 -13.62 -24.71 10.10
C LEU A 19 -12.55 -24.23 11.08
N ILE A 20 -11.55 -23.54 10.57
CA ILE A 20 -10.48 -22.93 11.36
C ILE A 20 -10.76 -21.45 11.58
N GLU A 21 -11.23 -20.76 10.54
CA GLU A 21 -11.46 -19.32 10.59
C GLU A 21 -12.63 -18.97 9.66
N LEU A 22 -13.47 -18.06 10.11
CA LEU A 22 -14.57 -17.51 9.34
C LEU A 22 -14.45 -15.98 9.37
N THR A 23 -14.20 -15.40 8.21
CA THR A 23 -14.14 -13.94 8.03
C THR A 23 -15.35 -13.50 7.24
N LYS A 24 -15.98 -12.41 7.68
CA LYS A 24 -17.09 -11.77 6.99
C LYS A 24 -16.72 -10.33 6.71
N GLU A 25 -16.84 -9.92 5.45
CA GLU A 25 -16.52 -8.57 4.99
C GLU A 25 -17.70 -8.00 4.21
N LYS A 26 -17.98 -6.72 4.39
CA LYS A 26 -19.01 -6.02 3.61
C LYS A 26 -18.45 -5.70 2.23
N THR A 27 -19.20 -6.03 1.18
CA THR A 27 -18.83 -5.78 -0.22
C THR A 27 -18.71 -4.29 -0.55
N SER A 28 -19.36 -3.42 0.23
CA SER A 28 -19.40 -1.96 0.02
C SER A 28 -18.29 -1.17 0.71
N MET A 29 -17.38 -1.82 1.43
CA MET A 29 -16.25 -1.12 2.05
C MET A 29 -15.20 -0.82 0.99
N GLN A 30 -15.31 0.35 0.40
CA GLN A 30 -14.29 0.93 -0.47
C GLN A 30 -13.48 1.96 0.30
N PHE A 31 -12.19 2.06 -0.01
CA PHE A 31 -11.26 3.01 0.59
C PHE A 31 -11.01 2.79 2.09
N ALA A 32 -11.09 1.53 2.55
CA ALA A 32 -10.68 1.15 3.90
C ALA A 32 -9.15 1.28 4.08
N VAL A 33 -8.73 1.51 5.32
CA VAL A 33 -7.29 1.50 5.66
C VAL A 33 -6.65 0.19 5.24
N GLY A 34 -5.56 0.27 4.48
CA GLY A 34 -4.85 -0.89 3.94
C GLY A 34 -5.19 -1.23 2.49
N ASP A 35 -6.28 -0.71 1.93
CA ASP A 35 -6.61 -0.89 0.51
C ASP A 35 -5.53 -0.28 -0.39
N ILE A 36 -5.16 -1.01 -1.45
CA ILE A 36 -4.13 -0.58 -2.40
C ILE A 36 -4.78 -0.24 -3.74
N TYR A 37 -4.45 0.93 -4.25
CA TYR A 37 -4.96 1.46 -5.52
C TYR A 37 -3.84 1.84 -6.46
N LEU A 38 -4.10 1.73 -7.75
CA LEU A 38 -3.33 2.40 -8.78
C LEU A 38 -4.01 3.75 -9.07
N GLY A 39 -3.46 4.81 -8.48
CA GLY A 39 -4.02 6.16 -8.59
C GLY A 39 -3.32 6.99 -9.65
N LYS A 40 -3.99 8.03 -10.13
CA LYS A 40 -3.44 8.99 -11.10
C LYS A 40 -3.25 10.36 -10.44
N VAL A 41 -2.02 10.88 -10.47
CA VAL A 41 -1.72 12.22 -9.93
C VAL A 41 -2.51 13.29 -10.70
N LYS A 42 -3.37 14.02 -10.01
CA LYS A 42 -4.21 15.08 -10.57
C LYS A 42 -3.59 16.45 -10.45
N LYS A 43 -3.01 16.74 -9.28
CA LYS A 43 -2.47 18.07 -8.97
C LYS A 43 -1.33 17.96 -7.97
N ILE A 44 -0.31 18.78 -8.18
CA ILE A 44 0.79 18.94 -7.22
C ILE A 44 0.59 20.28 -6.49
N MET A 45 0.79 20.26 -5.17
CA MET A 45 0.65 21.39 -4.27
C MET A 45 1.99 21.66 -3.58
N PRO A 46 2.90 22.43 -4.21
CA PRO A 46 4.25 22.66 -3.66
C PRO A 46 4.24 23.29 -2.26
N GLY A 47 3.31 24.21 -2.00
CA GLY A 47 3.18 24.87 -0.70
C GLY A 47 2.78 23.93 0.46
N LEU A 48 2.18 22.78 0.15
CA LEU A 48 1.85 21.73 1.12
C LEU A 48 2.83 20.56 1.06
N ASN A 49 3.78 20.59 0.15
CA ASN A 49 4.65 19.45 -0.17
C ASN A 49 3.88 18.16 -0.41
N ALA A 50 2.77 18.24 -1.15
CA ALA A 50 1.80 17.16 -1.32
C ALA A 50 1.24 17.11 -2.75
N ALA A 51 0.59 16.00 -3.07
CA ALA A 51 -0.16 15.81 -4.32
C ALA A 51 -1.59 15.34 -4.02
N PHE A 52 -2.50 15.68 -4.93
CA PHE A 52 -3.83 15.09 -5.00
C PHE A 52 -3.84 13.98 -6.05
N VAL A 53 -4.36 12.82 -5.67
CA VAL A 53 -4.36 11.59 -6.46
C VAL A 53 -5.79 11.10 -6.63
N ASN A 54 -6.18 10.84 -7.86
CA ASN A 54 -7.46 10.19 -8.16
C ASN A 54 -7.29 8.67 -7.99
N VAL A 55 -8.00 8.09 -7.04
CA VAL A 55 -8.07 6.65 -6.76
C VAL A 55 -9.45 6.06 -7.07
N GLY A 56 -10.33 6.84 -7.72
CA GLY A 56 -11.71 6.45 -8.00
C GLY A 56 -12.72 6.86 -6.93
N TYR A 57 -12.28 7.49 -5.85
CA TYR A 57 -13.18 8.11 -4.87
C TYR A 57 -13.72 9.46 -5.40
N GLU A 58 -14.89 9.89 -4.91
CA GLU A 58 -15.53 11.16 -5.35
C GLU A 58 -14.66 12.40 -5.08
N LYS A 59 -13.82 12.37 -4.05
CA LYS A 59 -12.83 13.40 -3.72
C LYS A 59 -11.43 12.90 -3.97
N ASP A 60 -10.57 13.73 -4.55
CA ASP A 60 -9.17 13.38 -4.74
C ASP A 60 -8.49 13.08 -3.40
N ALA A 61 -7.72 12.01 -3.37
CA ALA A 61 -6.99 11.56 -2.20
C ALA A 61 -5.71 12.38 -1.99
N PHE A 62 -5.28 12.52 -0.74
CA PHE A 62 -4.14 13.32 -0.34
C PHE A 62 -2.89 12.46 -0.11
N LEU A 63 -1.80 12.79 -0.79
CA LEU A 63 -0.50 12.13 -0.66
C LEU A 63 0.57 13.17 -0.32
N HIS A 64 1.09 13.14 0.90
CA HIS A 64 2.16 14.04 1.34
C HIS A 64 3.54 13.47 1.02
N TYR A 65 4.56 14.33 0.85
CA TYR A 65 5.94 13.90 0.60
C TYR A 65 6.45 12.89 1.64
N LEU A 66 6.19 13.13 2.92
CA LEU A 66 6.61 12.23 4.01
C LEU A 66 5.87 10.89 4.04
N ASP A 67 4.80 10.74 3.27
CA ASP A 67 4.07 9.48 3.10
C ASP A 67 4.58 8.70 1.86
N LEU A 68 5.59 9.20 1.15
CA LEU A 68 6.27 8.46 0.10
C LEU A 68 7.23 7.43 0.71
N SER A 69 7.27 6.24 0.11
CA SER A 69 8.28 5.23 0.43
C SER A 69 9.69 5.75 0.11
N PRO A 70 10.70 5.47 0.92
CA PRO A 70 12.10 5.71 0.54
C PRO A 70 12.44 5.09 -0.82
N GLN A 71 11.89 3.91 -1.12
CA GLN A 71 12.08 3.18 -2.38
C GLN A 71 11.03 3.55 -3.45
N PHE A 72 10.52 4.79 -3.43
CA PHE A 72 9.48 5.23 -4.36
C PHE A 72 9.86 5.03 -5.83
N HIS A 73 11.09 5.36 -6.22
CA HIS A 73 11.55 5.19 -7.60
C HIS A 73 11.55 3.74 -8.06
N SER A 74 11.95 2.81 -7.19
CA SER A 74 11.90 1.37 -7.47
C SER A 74 10.48 0.88 -7.70
N LEU A 75 9.54 1.31 -6.85
CA LEU A 75 8.12 0.99 -6.96
C LEU A 75 7.52 1.59 -8.26
N ASP A 76 7.80 2.87 -8.55
CA ASP A 76 7.33 3.56 -9.75
C ASP A 76 7.85 2.89 -11.03
N SER A 77 9.13 2.55 -11.08
CA SER A 77 9.75 1.82 -12.18
C SER A 77 9.07 0.46 -12.41
N TYR A 78 8.80 -0.28 -11.35
CA TYR A 78 8.07 -1.55 -11.41
C TYR A 78 6.65 -1.39 -11.96
N ILE A 79 5.90 -0.41 -11.44
CA ILE A 79 4.53 -0.11 -11.89
C ILE A 79 4.49 0.26 -13.38
N LYS A 80 5.42 1.11 -13.84
CA LYS A 80 5.53 1.47 -15.26
C LYS A 80 5.74 0.26 -16.16
N GLN A 81 6.56 -0.70 -15.72
CA GLN A 81 6.79 -1.94 -16.45
C GLN A 81 5.57 -2.84 -16.47
N CYS A 82 4.85 -2.94 -15.36
CA CYS A 82 3.59 -3.69 -15.28
C CYS A 82 2.53 -3.10 -16.22
N ILE A 83 2.36 -1.77 -16.23
CA ILE A 83 1.42 -1.08 -17.13
C ILE A 83 1.79 -1.29 -18.59
N ALA A 84 3.09 -1.26 -18.92
CA ALA A 84 3.58 -1.51 -20.27
C ALA A 84 3.48 -2.99 -20.69
N ARG A 85 2.90 -3.86 -19.86
CA ARG A 85 2.77 -5.33 -20.08
C ARG A 85 4.10 -6.05 -20.35
N LYS A 86 5.20 -5.45 -19.91
CA LYS A 86 6.55 -6.05 -20.00
C LYS A 86 6.88 -6.87 -18.77
N GLY A 87 5.91 -7.55 -18.17
CA GLY A 87 6.00 -8.25 -16.91
C GLY A 87 7.43 -8.70 -16.57
N MET A 88 7.98 -8.19 -15.48
CA MET A 88 9.31 -8.57 -15.00
C MET A 88 9.16 -9.21 -13.62
N PRO A 89 9.81 -10.36 -13.36
CA PRO A 89 9.85 -10.91 -12.01
C PRO A 89 10.47 -9.88 -11.05
N VAL A 90 9.87 -9.70 -9.88
CA VAL A 90 10.38 -8.78 -8.84
C VAL A 90 11.85 -9.06 -8.51
N SER A 91 12.27 -10.34 -8.58
CA SER A 91 13.66 -10.75 -8.34
C SER A 91 14.68 -10.17 -9.33
N LYS A 92 14.24 -9.68 -10.48
CA LYS A 92 15.11 -9.03 -11.49
C LYS A 92 15.07 -7.50 -11.42
N LEU A 93 14.25 -6.94 -10.54
CA LEU A 93 14.18 -5.50 -10.36
C LEU A 93 15.46 -5.00 -9.71
N LYS A 94 16.13 -4.04 -10.34
CA LYS A 94 17.21 -3.29 -9.71
C LYS A 94 16.60 -2.20 -8.85
N LEU A 95 17.02 -2.13 -7.59
CA LEU A 95 16.59 -1.07 -6.71
C LEU A 95 17.22 0.26 -7.13
N GLU A 96 16.39 1.27 -7.22
CA GLU A 96 16.80 2.65 -7.45
C GLU A 96 17.28 3.30 -6.14
N PRO A 97 18.06 4.37 -6.19
CA PRO A 97 18.42 5.13 -4.99
C PRO A 97 17.20 5.61 -4.21
N GLU A 98 17.31 5.63 -2.90
CA GLU A 98 16.24 6.14 -2.03
C GLU A 98 16.00 7.64 -2.26
N ILE A 99 14.73 8.05 -2.16
CA ILE A 99 14.40 9.48 -2.16
C ILE A 99 14.92 10.15 -0.87
N PRO A 100 15.39 11.40 -0.93
CA PRO A 100 15.88 12.10 0.25
C PRO A 100 14.75 12.33 1.26
N LYS A 101 15.06 12.25 2.57
CA LYS A 101 14.06 12.46 3.63
C LYS A 101 13.41 13.86 3.57
N ASN A 102 14.14 14.88 3.18
CA ASN A 102 13.71 16.27 3.13
C ASN A 102 13.69 16.76 1.68
N GLY A 103 12.90 16.11 0.83
CA GLY A 103 12.74 16.49 -0.58
C GLY A 103 11.44 17.25 -0.84
N LYS A 104 11.21 17.54 -2.11
CA LYS A 104 9.99 18.19 -2.60
C LYS A 104 9.18 17.22 -3.44
N ILE A 105 7.87 17.20 -3.21
CA ILE A 105 6.94 16.32 -3.94
C ILE A 105 7.00 16.58 -5.46
N ALA A 106 7.25 17.82 -5.86
CA ALA A 106 7.33 18.22 -7.26
C ALA A 106 8.57 17.66 -8.00
N ASP A 107 9.61 17.28 -7.26
CA ASP A 107 10.81 16.64 -7.83
C ASP A 107 10.60 15.13 -8.05
N ILE A 108 9.60 14.55 -7.40
CA ILE A 108 9.34 13.12 -7.42
C ILE A 108 8.14 12.76 -8.29
N LEU A 109 7.07 13.55 -8.22
CA LEU A 109 5.81 13.27 -8.91
C LEU A 109 5.53 14.27 -10.02
N THR A 110 4.89 13.79 -11.08
CA THR A 110 4.37 14.61 -12.17
C THR A 110 2.86 14.43 -12.33
N VAL A 111 2.17 15.48 -12.77
CA VAL A 111 0.74 15.41 -13.08
C VAL A 111 0.50 14.39 -14.19
N GLY A 112 -0.52 13.56 -14.02
CA GLY A 112 -0.86 12.48 -14.94
C GLY A 112 -0.13 11.15 -14.70
N GLN A 113 0.88 11.12 -13.82
CA GLN A 113 1.61 9.90 -13.44
C GLN A 113 0.70 8.91 -12.71
N TRP A 114 0.85 7.62 -13.04
CA TRP A 114 0.25 6.53 -12.27
C TRP A 114 1.15 6.15 -11.10
N VAL A 115 0.56 6.00 -9.93
CA VAL A 115 1.28 5.65 -8.70
C VAL A 115 0.54 4.56 -7.94
N ALA A 116 1.27 3.58 -7.41
CA ALA A 116 0.71 2.60 -6.47
C ALA A 116 0.68 3.23 -5.08
N VAL A 117 -0.50 3.27 -4.49
CA VAL A 117 -0.75 3.91 -3.20
C VAL A 117 -1.66 3.06 -2.33
N GLN A 118 -1.50 3.19 -1.03
CA GLN A 118 -2.31 2.51 -0.02
C GLN A 118 -3.04 3.54 0.82
N VAL A 119 -4.29 3.24 1.19
CA VAL A 119 -5.06 4.08 2.10
C VAL A 119 -4.46 4.00 3.50
N ALA A 120 -3.94 5.12 3.99
CA ALA A 120 -3.40 5.26 5.34
C ALA A 120 -4.46 5.76 6.34
N LYS A 121 -5.43 6.55 5.84
CA LYS A 121 -6.61 6.99 6.60
C LYS A 121 -7.82 7.06 5.67
N GLU A 122 -8.93 6.58 6.17
CA GLU A 122 -10.21 6.62 5.47
C GLU A 122 -10.66 8.05 5.17
N PRO A 123 -11.50 8.25 4.15
CA PRO A 123 -12.09 9.55 3.87
C PRO A 123 -12.94 10.00 5.06
N ILE A 124 -12.87 11.29 5.40
CA ILE A 124 -13.62 11.87 6.51
C ILE A 124 -14.39 13.10 6.00
N SER A 125 -15.71 13.07 6.15
CA SER A 125 -16.60 14.19 5.78
C SER A 125 -16.38 14.62 4.32
N THR A 126 -15.88 15.86 4.11
CA THR A 126 -15.67 16.46 2.78
C THR A 126 -14.28 16.19 2.20
N LYS A 127 -13.41 15.43 2.93
CA LYS A 127 -12.02 15.18 2.52
C LYS A 127 -11.87 13.77 1.97
N GLY A 128 -11.10 13.63 0.88
CA GLY A 128 -10.70 12.34 0.35
C GLY A 128 -9.75 11.59 1.29
N PRO A 129 -9.48 10.30 1.01
CA PRO A 129 -8.59 9.48 1.84
C PRO A 129 -7.16 10.03 1.85
N ARG A 130 -6.43 9.78 2.96
CA ARG A 130 -4.99 9.99 3.02
C ARG A 130 -4.27 8.75 2.53
N LEU A 131 -3.28 8.95 1.69
CA LEU A 131 -2.52 7.89 1.05
C LEU A 131 -1.08 7.82 1.58
N THR A 132 -0.48 6.65 1.39
CA THR A 132 0.96 6.41 1.47
C THR A 132 1.41 5.59 0.27
N SER A 133 2.65 5.76 -0.19
CA SER A 133 3.27 4.84 -1.14
C SER A 133 4.17 3.80 -0.47
N GLU A 134 4.31 3.85 0.87
CA GLU A 134 4.94 2.79 1.63
C GLU A 134 3.94 1.65 1.84
N LEU A 135 3.91 0.74 0.86
CA LEU A 135 2.96 -0.36 0.84
C LEU A 135 3.27 -1.36 1.95
N SER A 136 2.23 -1.83 2.62
CA SER A 136 2.29 -2.88 3.63
C SER A 136 1.17 -3.88 3.44
N ILE A 137 1.50 -5.15 3.28
CA ILE A 137 0.53 -6.24 3.08
C ILE A 137 0.51 -7.07 4.35
N ALA A 138 -0.56 -6.88 5.14
CA ALA A 138 -0.72 -7.57 6.40
C ALA A 138 -1.23 -9.00 6.18
N GLY A 139 -0.48 -9.97 6.68
CA GLY A 139 -0.92 -11.33 6.89
C GLY A 139 -1.19 -11.60 8.37
N ARG A 140 -1.53 -12.83 8.71
CA ARG A 140 -1.87 -13.23 10.09
C ARG A 140 -0.73 -12.97 11.09
N ASN A 141 0.49 -13.34 10.75
CA ASN A 141 1.67 -13.26 11.64
C ASN A 141 2.82 -12.48 11.03
N LEU A 142 2.69 -12.01 9.80
CA LEU A 142 3.71 -11.32 9.03
C LEU A 142 3.13 -10.07 8.39
N VAL A 143 3.97 -9.09 8.16
CA VAL A 143 3.67 -7.96 7.28
C VAL A 143 4.74 -7.91 6.20
N LEU A 144 4.33 -8.03 4.94
CA LEU A 144 5.22 -7.82 3.82
C LEU A 144 5.27 -6.34 3.48
N MET A 145 6.47 -5.78 3.47
CA MET A 145 6.75 -4.43 2.98
C MET A 145 7.55 -4.55 1.68
N PRO A 146 6.92 -4.40 0.51
CA PRO A 146 7.62 -4.49 -0.77
C PRO A 146 8.77 -3.47 -0.86
N PHE A 147 9.90 -3.90 -1.44
CA PHE A 147 11.10 -3.07 -1.62
C PHE A 147 11.78 -2.58 -0.34
N ALA A 148 11.32 -3.00 0.85
CA ALA A 148 12.03 -2.72 2.09
C ALA A 148 13.11 -3.77 2.32
N ASP A 149 14.37 -3.34 2.45
CA ASP A 149 15.49 -4.21 2.81
C ASP A 149 15.68 -4.24 4.34
N LYS A 150 14.58 -4.56 5.05
CA LYS A 150 14.58 -4.53 6.50
C LYS A 150 13.70 -5.63 7.09
N VAL A 151 14.29 -6.46 7.93
CA VAL A 151 13.56 -7.41 8.76
C VAL A 151 13.29 -6.81 10.13
N SER A 152 12.02 -6.69 10.50
CA SER A 152 11.61 -6.18 11.81
C SER A 152 10.81 -7.23 12.57
N VAL A 153 11.08 -7.38 13.86
CA VAL A 153 10.34 -8.31 14.74
C VAL A 153 9.45 -7.52 15.68
N SER A 154 8.19 -7.95 15.81
CA SER A 154 7.19 -7.28 16.66
C SER A 154 7.72 -7.05 18.09
N GLN A 155 7.41 -5.87 18.65
CA GLN A 155 7.75 -5.53 20.03
C GLN A 155 6.98 -6.40 21.06
N LYS A 156 5.92 -7.08 20.65
CA LYS A 156 5.18 -8.04 21.49
C LYS A 156 6.01 -9.28 21.83
N ILE A 157 6.98 -9.63 20.99
CA ILE A 157 7.92 -10.73 21.26
C ILE A 157 9.02 -10.20 22.19
N LYS A 158 8.97 -10.61 23.46
CA LYS A 158 9.86 -10.09 24.51
C LYS A 158 11.18 -10.87 24.64
N SER A 159 11.17 -12.19 24.30
CA SER A 159 12.39 -13.01 24.40
C SER A 159 13.47 -12.54 23.40
N PRO A 160 14.67 -12.16 23.90
CA PRO A 160 15.79 -11.79 23.01
C PRO A 160 16.23 -12.92 22.09
N GLU A 161 16.20 -14.16 22.57
CA GLU A 161 16.56 -15.37 21.83
C GLU A 161 15.60 -15.59 20.66
N GLU A 162 14.29 -15.51 20.92
CA GLU A 162 13.27 -15.65 19.88
C GLU A 162 13.33 -14.51 18.87
N ARG A 163 13.59 -13.28 19.33
CA ARG A 163 13.81 -12.14 18.42
C ARG A 163 15.02 -12.33 17.51
N LYS A 164 16.10 -12.94 18.02
CA LYS A 164 17.29 -13.26 17.22
C LYS A 164 17.02 -14.38 16.21
N ARG A 165 16.21 -15.38 16.61
CA ARG A 165 15.83 -16.48 15.72
C ARG A 165 14.96 -16.04 14.54
N LEU A 166 14.10 -15.03 14.77
CA LEU A 166 13.15 -14.49 13.77
C LEU A 166 13.76 -13.43 12.84
N LYS A 167 14.97 -12.96 13.12
CA LYS A 167 15.72 -12.06 12.24
C LYS A 167 16.62 -12.85 11.29
#